data_9c208e30c1b080736e23bc7f8f6a504d
#
_entry.id   9c208e30c1b080736e23bc7f8f6a504d
#
_cell.length_a   1.000
_cell.length_b   1.000
_cell.length_c   1.000
_cell.angle_alpha   90.00
_cell.angle_beta   90.00
_cell.angle_gamma   90.00
#
_symmetry.space_group_name_H-M   'P 1'
#
loop_
_entity.id
_entity.type
_entity.pdbx_description
1 polymer ?
#
loop_
_entity_poly.entity_id
_entity_poly.type
_entity_poly.pdbx_seq_one_letter_code
_entity_poly.pdbx_strand_id
1 'polypeptide(L)'
;MSEYQSELARYKAAVGRELTSEDRLQVVRDLIHLMLLEQGAQSRGYEVSQEELQTRISDLDSRDRPLAEWLAEYGYTEESFEKSLKRAIAAAWMRDMIIEQVPEKMEQIHAQQILLYEKSQGEDVLEEIESGKDFAQLAKQYDPQTRGDLGWFPRGYLTIPVLDEILFNLEPGEISDMIETEIGFHIIKVIEKDEDRPLAPDVRRVLQEKALDDWLERQWNLSKITISIPQE
;
A
#
# COMPACT_ATOMS: atom_id res chain seq x y z
N MET A 1 -26.72 -10.53 -16.40
CA MET A 1 -25.25 -10.91 -16.35
C MET A 1 -24.82 -10.84 -14.91
N SER A 2 -23.88 -11.67 -14.45
CA SER A 2 -23.35 -11.53 -13.09
C SER A 2 -22.44 -10.32 -12.99
N GLU A 3 -22.27 -9.72 -11.79
CA GLU A 3 -21.35 -8.61 -11.56
C GLU A 3 -19.93 -8.95 -12.05
N TYR A 4 -19.46 -10.16 -11.78
CA TYR A 4 -18.18 -10.64 -12.28
C TYR A 4 -18.05 -10.59 -13.81
N GLN A 5 -19.09 -10.97 -14.54
CA GLN A 5 -19.07 -10.92 -16.00
C GLN A 5 -19.05 -9.48 -16.54
N SER A 6 -19.76 -8.56 -15.88
CA SER A 6 -19.73 -7.15 -16.24
C SER A 6 -18.37 -6.51 -15.96
N GLU A 7 -17.73 -6.85 -14.82
CA GLU A 7 -16.37 -6.38 -14.52
C GLU A 7 -15.32 -6.97 -15.47
N LEU A 8 -15.46 -8.25 -15.87
CA LEU A 8 -14.58 -8.82 -16.90
C LEU A 8 -14.71 -8.09 -18.25
N ALA A 9 -15.94 -7.76 -18.66
CA ALA A 9 -16.15 -7.01 -19.90
C ALA A 9 -15.51 -5.63 -19.84
N ARG A 10 -15.64 -4.92 -18.73
CA ARG A 10 -14.99 -3.62 -18.50
C ARG A 10 -13.46 -3.74 -18.50
N TYR A 11 -12.92 -4.71 -17.78
CA TYR A 11 -11.49 -4.93 -17.70
C TYR A 11 -10.91 -5.28 -19.07
N LYS A 12 -11.59 -6.15 -19.85
CA LYS A 12 -11.22 -6.51 -21.22
C LYS A 12 -11.16 -5.26 -22.12
N ALA A 13 -12.17 -4.40 -22.04
CA ALA A 13 -12.21 -3.16 -22.80
C ALA A 13 -11.05 -2.21 -22.43
N ALA A 14 -10.73 -2.12 -21.14
CA ALA A 14 -9.64 -1.27 -20.66
C ALA A 14 -8.23 -1.74 -21.10
N VAL A 15 -7.99 -3.07 -21.08
CA VAL A 15 -6.69 -3.62 -21.48
C VAL A 15 -6.55 -3.82 -22.99
N GLY A 16 -7.65 -3.82 -23.75
CA GLY A 16 -7.67 -3.89 -25.21
C GLY A 16 -7.18 -5.22 -25.80
N ARG A 17 -7.20 -6.30 -25.02
CA ARG A 17 -6.76 -7.65 -25.43
C ARG A 17 -7.62 -8.73 -24.78
N GLU A 18 -7.47 -9.98 -25.24
CA GLU A 18 -8.08 -11.12 -24.54
C GLU A 18 -7.49 -11.29 -23.13
N LEU A 19 -8.39 -11.66 -22.19
CA LEU A 19 -8.03 -11.80 -20.78
C LEU A 19 -7.30 -13.13 -20.52
N THR A 20 -6.21 -13.04 -19.81
CA THR A 20 -5.47 -14.19 -19.26
C THR A 20 -6.18 -14.73 -18.01
N SER A 21 -5.74 -15.90 -17.53
CA SER A 21 -6.20 -16.43 -16.24
C SER A 21 -5.83 -15.50 -15.07
N GLU A 22 -4.67 -14.84 -15.16
CA GLU A 22 -4.22 -13.88 -14.16
C GLU A 22 -5.10 -12.62 -14.10
N ASP A 23 -5.47 -12.07 -15.27
CA ASP A 23 -6.43 -10.95 -15.36
C ASP A 23 -7.76 -11.31 -14.69
N ARG A 24 -8.27 -12.52 -14.95
CA ARG A 24 -9.52 -13.00 -14.35
C ARG A 24 -9.44 -13.13 -12.83
N LEU A 25 -8.31 -13.62 -12.31
CA LEU A 25 -8.04 -13.68 -10.87
C LEU A 25 -7.92 -12.29 -10.26
N GLN A 26 -7.32 -11.34 -10.99
CA GLN A 26 -7.25 -9.95 -10.53
C GLN A 26 -8.64 -9.34 -10.38
N VAL A 27 -9.53 -9.51 -11.36
CA VAL A 27 -10.91 -9.04 -11.26
C VAL A 27 -11.65 -9.66 -10.07
N VAL A 28 -11.44 -10.96 -9.80
CA VAL A 28 -12.00 -11.61 -8.62
C VAL A 28 -11.48 -10.98 -7.33
N ARG A 29 -10.18 -10.74 -7.25
CA ARG A 29 -9.53 -10.11 -6.09
C ARG A 29 -10.08 -8.72 -5.84
N ASP A 30 -10.18 -7.89 -6.89
CA ASP A 30 -10.69 -6.53 -6.81
C ASP A 30 -12.13 -6.50 -6.31
N LEU A 31 -12.99 -7.41 -6.81
CA LEU A 31 -14.35 -7.54 -6.31
C LEU A 31 -14.42 -7.95 -4.83
N ILE A 32 -13.54 -8.86 -4.39
CA ILE A 32 -13.46 -9.24 -2.98
C ILE A 32 -13.02 -8.05 -2.13
N HIS A 33 -12.02 -7.30 -2.56
CA HIS A 33 -11.57 -6.08 -1.87
C HIS A 33 -12.70 -5.06 -1.73
N LEU A 34 -13.48 -4.81 -2.80
CA LEU A 34 -14.65 -3.94 -2.75
C LEU A 34 -15.71 -4.44 -1.76
N MET A 35 -15.95 -5.76 -1.72
CA MET A 35 -16.90 -6.36 -0.76
C MET A 35 -16.41 -6.23 0.70
N LEU A 36 -15.12 -6.42 0.94
CA LEU A 36 -14.54 -6.26 2.28
C LEU A 36 -14.64 -4.81 2.74
N LEU A 37 -14.34 -3.85 1.87
CA LEU A 37 -14.48 -2.42 2.17
C LEU A 37 -15.94 -2.02 2.43
N GLU A 38 -16.88 -2.50 1.62
CA GLU A 38 -18.33 -2.30 1.84
C GLU A 38 -18.75 -2.81 3.22
N GLN A 39 -18.38 -4.05 3.57
CA GLN A 39 -18.66 -4.63 4.88
C GLN A 39 -18.02 -3.84 6.01
N GLY A 40 -16.79 -3.37 5.80
CA GLY A 40 -16.09 -2.47 6.72
C GLY A 40 -16.83 -1.16 6.96
N ALA A 41 -17.39 -0.54 5.92
CA ALA A 41 -18.22 0.65 6.00
C ALA A 41 -19.52 0.38 6.79
N GLN A 42 -20.23 -0.69 6.43
CA GLN A 42 -21.47 -1.10 7.12
C GLN A 42 -21.24 -1.39 8.60
N SER A 43 -20.14 -2.05 8.96
CA SER A 43 -19.81 -2.34 10.35
C SER A 43 -19.56 -1.08 11.19
N ARG A 44 -19.26 0.05 10.52
CA ARG A 44 -19.10 1.39 11.12
C ARG A 44 -20.37 2.24 11.04
N GLY A 45 -21.48 1.67 10.57
CA GLY A 45 -22.76 2.34 10.47
C GLY A 45 -22.91 3.24 9.26
N TYR A 46 -22.00 3.16 8.27
CA TYR A 46 -22.16 3.89 7.02
C TYR A 46 -23.02 3.11 6.04
N GLU A 47 -24.09 3.76 5.61
CA GLU A 47 -25.02 3.26 4.57
C GLU A 47 -25.20 4.32 3.50
N VAL A 48 -25.04 3.96 2.24
CA VAL A 48 -25.26 4.85 1.10
C VAL A 48 -26.74 5.20 1.01
N SER A 49 -27.06 6.48 1.21
CA SER A 49 -28.43 6.96 1.10
C SER A 49 -28.94 6.93 -0.35
N GLN A 50 -30.27 6.92 -0.51
CA GLN A 50 -30.86 6.98 -1.84
C GLN A 50 -30.56 8.32 -2.54
N GLU A 51 -30.48 9.40 -1.79
CA GLU A 51 -30.14 10.73 -2.31
C GLU A 51 -28.69 10.75 -2.85
N GLU A 52 -27.75 10.24 -2.08
CA GLU A 52 -26.34 10.12 -2.49
C GLU A 52 -26.19 9.27 -3.76
N LEU A 53 -26.88 8.12 -3.81
CA LEU A 53 -26.86 7.25 -4.98
C LEU A 53 -27.40 7.98 -6.23
N GLN A 54 -28.54 8.64 -6.13
CA GLN A 54 -29.14 9.36 -7.25
C GLN A 54 -28.27 10.53 -7.71
N THR A 55 -27.64 11.23 -6.80
CA THR A 55 -26.66 12.29 -7.13
C THR A 55 -25.52 11.71 -7.95
N ARG A 56 -24.92 10.58 -7.53
CA ARG A 56 -23.84 9.93 -8.27
C ARG A 56 -24.27 9.42 -9.64
N ILE A 57 -25.48 8.86 -9.76
CA ILE A 57 -26.05 8.43 -11.04
C ILE A 57 -26.23 9.63 -11.99
N SER A 58 -26.77 10.72 -11.49
CA SER A 58 -26.97 11.95 -12.26
C SER A 58 -25.65 12.56 -12.75
N ASP A 59 -24.60 12.55 -11.90
CA ASP A 59 -23.26 13.02 -12.25
C ASP A 59 -22.63 12.15 -13.36
N LEU A 60 -22.91 10.85 -13.36
CA LEU A 60 -22.43 9.92 -14.39
C LEU A 60 -23.14 10.12 -15.72
N ASP A 61 -24.47 10.33 -15.69
CA ASP A 61 -25.29 10.53 -16.90
C ASP A 61 -25.02 11.90 -17.57
N SER A 62 -24.48 12.86 -16.82
CA SER A 62 -24.11 14.19 -17.34
C SER A 62 -22.80 14.24 -18.13
N ARG A 63 -22.09 13.11 -18.26
CA ARG A 63 -20.82 12.99 -18.99
C ARG A 63 -21.04 12.79 -20.50
N ASP A 64 -19.94 12.73 -21.26
CA ASP A 64 -19.91 12.70 -22.73
C ASP A 64 -20.71 11.54 -23.38
N ARG A 65 -21.14 10.56 -22.59
CA ARG A 65 -21.86 9.39 -23.05
C ARG A 65 -23.08 9.10 -22.16
N PRO A 66 -24.29 8.84 -22.73
CA PRO A 66 -25.48 8.44 -21.97
C PRO A 66 -25.21 7.18 -21.13
N LEU A 67 -25.59 7.21 -19.85
CA LEU A 67 -25.41 6.08 -18.94
C LEU A 67 -26.05 4.80 -19.45
N ALA A 68 -27.25 4.90 -20.07
CA ALA A 68 -27.97 3.75 -20.62
C ALA A 68 -27.17 2.99 -21.70
N GLU A 69 -26.45 3.70 -22.56
CA GLU A 69 -25.56 3.08 -23.56
C GLU A 69 -24.39 2.37 -22.92
N TRP A 70 -23.79 2.97 -21.87
CA TRP A 70 -22.71 2.38 -21.13
C TRP A 70 -23.15 1.11 -20.40
N LEU A 71 -24.32 1.13 -19.74
CA LEU A 71 -24.90 -0.04 -19.08
C LEU A 71 -25.12 -1.20 -20.06
N ALA A 72 -25.69 -0.90 -21.23
CA ALA A 72 -25.93 -1.92 -22.25
C ALA A 72 -24.66 -2.55 -22.80
N GLU A 73 -23.60 -1.75 -23.01
CA GLU A 73 -22.29 -2.24 -23.50
C GLU A 73 -21.65 -3.24 -22.55
N TYR A 74 -21.69 -2.96 -21.24
CA TYR A 74 -21.07 -3.80 -20.23
C TYR A 74 -22.02 -4.82 -19.58
N GLY A 75 -23.25 -4.91 -20.09
CA GLY A 75 -24.25 -5.90 -19.67
C GLY A 75 -24.81 -5.69 -18.26
N TYR A 76 -24.83 -4.44 -17.78
CA TYR A 76 -25.52 -4.07 -16.56
C TYR A 76 -27.03 -3.90 -16.79
N THR A 77 -27.83 -4.35 -15.83
CA THR A 77 -29.18 -3.83 -15.61
C THR A 77 -29.09 -2.62 -14.67
N GLU A 78 -30.08 -1.76 -14.66
CA GLU A 78 -30.15 -0.63 -13.71
C GLU A 78 -30.00 -1.12 -12.27
N GLU A 79 -30.71 -2.19 -11.88
CA GLU A 79 -30.59 -2.78 -10.53
C GLU A 79 -29.18 -3.28 -10.19
N SER A 80 -28.55 -4.00 -11.13
CA SER A 80 -27.19 -4.51 -10.90
C SER A 80 -26.14 -3.40 -10.84
N PHE A 81 -26.35 -2.34 -11.62
CA PHE A 81 -25.52 -1.15 -11.60
C PHE A 81 -25.67 -0.36 -10.30
N GLU A 82 -26.92 -0.08 -9.87
CA GLU A 82 -27.16 0.59 -8.59
C GLU A 82 -26.50 -0.14 -7.42
N LYS A 83 -26.60 -1.48 -7.40
CA LYS A 83 -25.96 -2.31 -6.38
C LYS A 83 -24.43 -2.18 -6.42
N SER A 84 -23.85 -2.27 -7.61
CA SER A 84 -22.39 -2.11 -7.79
C SER A 84 -21.92 -0.70 -7.42
N LEU A 85 -22.68 0.33 -7.78
CA LEU A 85 -22.37 1.72 -7.44
C LEU A 85 -22.46 1.98 -5.93
N LYS A 86 -23.51 1.47 -5.26
CA LYS A 86 -23.58 1.55 -3.78
C LYS A 86 -22.37 0.93 -3.12
N ARG A 87 -21.94 -0.24 -3.57
CA ARG A 87 -20.72 -0.89 -3.09
C ARG A 87 -19.49 0.00 -3.31
N ALA A 88 -19.34 0.54 -4.51
CA ALA A 88 -18.19 1.40 -4.84
C ALA A 88 -18.14 2.67 -3.97
N ILE A 89 -19.30 3.28 -3.68
CA ILE A 89 -19.40 4.44 -2.79
C ILE A 89 -19.00 4.06 -1.36
N ALA A 90 -19.58 2.98 -0.82
CA ALA A 90 -19.26 2.50 0.53
C ALA A 90 -17.77 2.09 0.66
N ALA A 91 -17.23 1.42 -0.36
CA ALA A 91 -15.82 1.05 -0.40
C ALA A 91 -14.90 2.27 -0.44
N ALA A 92 -15.25 3.31 -1.22
CA ALA A 92 -14.50 4.56 -1.27
C ALA A 92 -14.50 5.27 0.09
N TRP A 93 -15.66 5.36 0.74
CA TRP A 93 -15.77 5.93 2.09
C TRP A 93 -14.88 5.18 3.09
N MET A 94 -14.91 3.85 3.07
CA MET A 94 -14.10 3.05 3.99
C MET A 94 -12.61 3.19 3.71
N ARG A 95 -12.21 3.21 2.44
CA ARG A 95 -10.83 3.48 2.04
C ARG A 95 -10.37 4.84 2.56
N ASP A 96 -11.17 5.88 2.35
CA ASP A 96 -10.82 7.24 2.78
C ASP A 96 -10.67 7.30 4.31
N MET A 97 -11.57 6.64 5.06
CA MET A 97 -11.46 6.50 6.51
C MET A 97 -10.17 5.79 6.96
N ILE A 98 -9.68 4.81 6.19
CA ILE A 98 -8.42 4.11 6.52
C ILE A 98 -7.22 5.01 6.27
N ILE A 99 -7.15 5.64 5.09
CA ILE A 99 -6.00 6.47 4.70
C ILE A 99 -5.91 7.78 5.50
N GLU A 100 -7.05 8.32 5.97
CA GLU A 100 -7.10 9.49 6.85
C GLU A 100 -6.50 9.23 8.24
N GLN A 101 -6.42 7.96 8.68
CA GLN A 101 -5.77 7.60 9.93
C GLN A 101 -4.25 7.79 9.90
N VAL A 102 -3.64 7.86 8.71
CA VAL A 102 -2.22 8.17 8.58
C VAL A 102 -2.00 9.65 8.89
N PRO A 103 -1.30 9.98 9.98
CA PRO A 103 -1.16 11.37 10.44
C PRO A 103 -0.35 12.21 9.43
N GLU A 104 -0.40 13.52 9.59
CA GLU A 104 0.42 14.44 8.79
C GLU A 104 1.87 14.53 9.29
N LYS A 105 2.09 14.17 10.55
CA LYS A 105 3.38 14.19 11.21
C LYS A 105 3.58 12.89 11.99
N MET A 106 4.80 12.40 12.02
CA MET A 106 5.20 11.20 12.76
C MET A 106 6.64 11.33 13.25
N GLU A 107 7.01 10.47 14.20
CA GLU A 107 8.41 10.20 14.47
C GLU A 107 9.10 9.74 13.19
N GLN A 108 10.22 10.39 12.86
CA GLN A 108 11.08 10.02 11.75
C GLN A 108 12.52 9.97 12.22
N ILE A 109 13.29 9.11 11.58
CA ILE A 109 14.73 9.04 11.75
C ILE A 109 15.44 9.37 10.43
N HIS A 110 16.59 10.01 10.54
CA HIS A 110 17.55 10.14 9.47
C HIS A 110 18.68 9.13 9.74
N ALA A 111 18.93 8.26 8.78
CA ALA A 111 19.92 7.20 8.96
C ALA A 111 20.86 7.07 7.75
N GLN A 112 22.00 6.48 8.00
CA GLN A 112 23.00 6.15 7.00
C GLN A 112 23.35 4.66 7.11
N GLN A 113 23.43 3.93 6.00
CA GLN A 113 23.71 2.50 5.97
C GLN A 113 24.98 2.13 5.23
N ILE A 114 25.53 0.98 5.60
CA ILE A 114 26.49 0.21 4.81
C ILE A 114 25.81 -1.13 4.51
N LEU A 115 25.57 -1.41 3.22
CA LEU A 115 25.02 -2.67 2.75
C LEU A 115 26.12 -3.52 2.14
N LEU A 116 26.21 -4.76 2.60
CA LEU A 116 27.24 -5.72 2.25
C LEU A 116 26.60 -7.03 1.82
N TYR A 117 27.25 -7.76 0.93
CA TYR A 117 26.72 -9.01 0.40
C TYR A 117 27.37 -10.25 1.05
N GLU A 118 28.48 -10.07 1.75
CA GLU A 118 29.19 -11.15 2.44
C GLU A 118 29.35 -10.83 3.92
N LYS A 119 29.09 -11.81 4.79
CA LYS A 119 29.16 -11.65 6.22
C LYS A 119 30.54 -11.22 6.71
N SER A 120 31.61 -11.80 6.12
CA SER A 120 32.99 -11.47 6.46
C SER A 120 33.33 -9.99 6.23
N GLN A 121 32.78 -9.39 5.16
CA GLN A 121 32.94 -7.96 4.92
C GLN A 121 32.26 -7.12 6.02
N GLY A 122 31.12 -7.59 6.53
CA GLY A 122 30.42 -6.94 7.63
C GLY A 122 31.23 -7.00 8.93
N GLU A 123 31.85 -8.15 9.21
CA GLU A 123 32.73 -8.32 10.36
C GLU A 123 33.94 -7.38 10.28
N ASP A 124 34.59 -7.30 9.10
CA ASP A 124 35.69 -6.37 8.85
C ASP A 124 35.30 -4.90 9.06
N VAL A 125 34.11 -4.51 8.56
CA VAL A 125 33.58 -3.13 8.71
C VAL A 125 33.29 -2.82 10.18
N LEU A 126 32.72 -3.75 10.94
CA LEU A 126 32.49 -3.55 12.38
C LEU A 126 33.84 -3.36 13.14
N GLU A 127 34.84 -4.18 12.84
CA GLU A 127 36.18 -4.01 13.43
C GLU A 127 36.78 -2.63 13.08
N GLU A 128 36.59 -2.16 11.86
CA GLU A 128 37.04 -0.84 11.43
C GLU A 128 36.32 0.28 12.21
N ILE A 129 35.00 0.15 12.43
CA ILE A 129 34.22 1.10 13.23
C ILE A 129 34.68 1.08 14.70
N GLU A 130 34.84 -0.10 15.28
CA GLU A 130 35.35 -0.26 16.66
C GLU A 130 36.77 0.32 16.86
N SER A 131 37.60 0.24 15.80
CA SER A 131 38.92 0.87 15.80
C SER A 131 38.90 2.41 15.68
N GLY A 132 37.70 3.01 15.53
CA GLY A 132 37.49 4.45 15.49
C GLY A 132 37.45 5.05 14.07
N LYS A 133 37.34 4.23 13.02
CA LYS A 133 37.07 4.76 11.67
C LYS A 133 35.73 5.45 11.61
N ASP A 134 35.67 6.53 10.86
CA ASP A 134 34.47 7.31 10.67
C ASP A 134 33.43 6.54 9.80
N PHE A 135 32.22 6.36 10.32
CA PHE A 135 31.15 5.63 9.64
C PHE A 135 30.82 6.21 8.26
N ALA A 136 30.78 7.54 8.14
CA ALA A 136 30.42 8.19 6.88
C ALA A 136 31.51 8.00 5.81
N GLN A 137 32.78 7.87 6.21
CA GLN A 137 33.87 7.54 5.28
C GLN A 137 33.73 6.10 4.78
N LEU A 138 33.40 5.16 5.66
CA LEU A 138 33.14 3.77 5.29
C LEU A 138 31.90 3.66 4.40
N ALA A 139 30.79 4.28 4.77
CA ALA A 139 29.57 4.30 3.95
C ALA A 139 29.83 4.83 2.53
N LYS A 140 30.61 5.90 2.40
CA LYS A 140 31.05 6.43 1.10
C LYS A 140 31.92 5.46 0.30
N GLN A 141 32.67 4.60 0.94
CA GLN A 141 33.53 3.61 0.28
C GLN A 141 32.67 2.51 -0.36
N TYR A 142 31.61 2.06 0.33
CA TYR A 142 30.71 1.02 -0.14
C TYR A 142 29.60 1.54 -1.04
N ASP A 143 29.16 2.78 -0.84
CA ASP A 143 28.22 3.48 -1.74
C ASP A 143 28.73 4.89 -2.06
N PRO A 144 29.53 5.05 -3.11
CA PRO A 144 30.05 6.35 -3.51
C PRO A 144 29.00 7.36 -3.99
N GLN A 145 27.82 6.89 -4.41
CA GLN A 145 26.78 7.73 -4.99
C GLN A 145 25.93 8.40 -3.92
N THR A 146 25.26 7.62 -3.09
CA THR A 146 24.40 8.13 -2.02
C THR A 146 25.16 8.28 -0.70
N ARG A 147 26.34 7.70 -0.56
CA ARG A 147 27.12 7.61 0.68
C ARG A 147 26.36 6.85 1.77
N GLY A 148 25.48 5.94 1.35
CA GLY A 148 24.60 5.19 2.23
C GLY A 148 23.48 6.01 2.87
N ASP A 149 23.25 7.26 2.46
CA ASP A 149 22.22 8.12 3.03
C ASP A 149 20.81 7.59 2.68
N LEU A 150 20.05 7.24 3.72
CA LEU A 150 18.64 6.80 3.59
C LEU A 150 17.67 7.97 3.68
N GLY A 151 18.14 9.17 4.02
CA GLY A 151 17.29 10.32 4.29
C GLY A 151 16.42 10.14 5.53
N TRP A 152 15.37 10.97 5.63
CA TRP A 152 14.38 10.90 6.69
C TRP A 152 13.24 9.94 6.31
N PHE A 153 12.92 9.03 7.21
CA PHE A 153 11.80 8.10 7.02
C PHE A 153 11.09 7.81 8.34
N PRO A 154 9.76 7.63 8.31
CA PRO A 154 8.95 7.22 9.46
C PRO A 154 8.96 5.71 9.63
N ARG A 155 8.51 5.25 10.79
CA ARG A 155 8.25 3.84 11.06
C ARG A 155 7.23 3.26 10.04
N GLY A 156 7.50 2.07 9.55
CA GLY A 156 6.66 1.37 8.56
C GLY A 156 6.93 1.74 7.11
N TYR A 157 7.87 2.66 6.84
CA TYR A 157 8.23 3.07 5.49
C TYR A 157 9.20 2.10 4.80
N LEU A 158 10.14 1.53 5.56
CA LEU A 158 11.09 0.58 5.01
C LEU A 158 10.39 -0.72 4.61
N THR A 159 10.81 -1.29 3.48
CA THR A 159 10.26 -2.55 2.96
C THR A 159 10.74 -3.79 3.75
N ILE A 160 11.73 -3.63 4.61
CA ILE A 160 12.31 -4.68 5.45
C ILE A 160 11.95 -4.40 6.92
N PRO A 161 10.91 -5.07 7.47
CA PRO A 161 10.37 -4.72 8.79
C PRO A 161 11.36 -4.83 9.94
N VAL A 162 12.32 -5.77 9.89
CA VAL A 162 13.32 -5.93 10.94
C VAL A 162 14.21 -4.69 11.10
N LEU A 163 14.44 -3.95 10.00
CA LEU A 163 15.21 -2.70 10.07
C LEU A 163 14.44 -1.62 10.85
N ASP A 164 13.15 -1.48 10.62
CA ASP A 164 12.31 -0.55 11.38
C ASP A 164 12.37 -0.83 12.89
N GLU A 165 12.21 -2.10 13.29
CA GLU A 165 12.21 -2.49 14.70
C GLU A 165 13.53 -2.13 15.38
N ILE A 166 14.66 -2.40 14.72
CA ILE A 166 16.00 -2.14 15.29
C ILE A 166 16.28 -0.63 15.30
N LEU A 167 16.10 0.04 14.16
CA LEU A 167 16.56 1.42 13.98
C LEU A 167 15.81 2.43 14.85
N PHE A 168 14.51 2.24 15.04
CA PHE A 168 13.74 3.14 15.90
C PHE A 168 14.01 2.95 17.40
N ASN A 169 14.74 1.90 17.79
CA ASN A 169 15.22 1.70 19.17
C ASN A 169 16.63 2.26 19.41
N LEU A 170 17.37 2.65 18.37
CA LEU A 170 18.68 3.28 18.50
C LEU A 170 18.55 4.77 18.78
N GLU A 171 19.49 5.34 19.52
CA GLU A 171 19.57 6.78 19.75
C GLU A 171 20.39 7.48 18.66
N PRO A 172 20.26 8.80 18.47
CA PRO A 172 21.08 9.55 17.55
C PRO A 172 22.58 9.39 17.84
N GLY A 173 23.33 9.00 16.81
CA GLY A 173 24.74 8.69 16.89
C GLY A 173 25.06 7.21 17.07
N GLU A 174 24.11 6.40 17.50
CA GLU A 174 24.30 4.96 17.65
C GLU A 174 24.39 4.23 16.31
N ILE A 175 25.13 3.15 16.30
CA ILE A 175 25.34 2.25 15.16
C ILE A 175 24.77 0.89 15.56
N SER A 176 24.03 0.27 14.64
CA SER A 176 23.48 -1.06 14.85
C SER A 176 24.58 -2.13 14.84
N ASP A 177 24.29 -3.27 15.43
CA ASP A 177 24.97 -4.51 15.09
C ASP A 177 24.73 -4.82 13.60
N MET A 178 25.42 -5.85 13.08
CA MET A 178 25.20 -6.35 11.75
C MET A 178 23.81 -7.03 11.65
N ILE A 179 22.94 -6.51 10.79
CA ILE A 179 21.57 -7.01 10.58
C ILE A 179 21.55 -7.82 9.28
N GLU A 180 21.25 -9.11 9.38
CA GLU A 180 21.09 -9.98 8.22
C GLU A 180 19.67 -9.87 7.65
N THR A 181 19.58 -9.74 6.33
CA THR A 181 18.31 -9.67 5.59
C THR A 181 18.41 -10.49 4.29
N GLU A 182 17.32 -10.63 3.58
CA GLU A 182 17.30 -11.34 2.27
C GLU A 182 18.17 -10.66 1.19
N ILE A 183 18.47 -9.37 1.33
CA ILE A 183 19.27 -8.61 0.36
C ILE A 183 20.74 -8.42 0.80
N GLY A 184 21.11 -8.89 1.98
CA GLY A 184 22.49 -8.81 2.49
C GLY A 184 22.58 -8.42 3.96
N PHE A 185 23.73 -7.90 4.33
CA PHE A 185 24.09 -7.52 5.69
C PHE A 185 24.12 -5.99 5.80
N HIS A 186 23.37 -5.46 6.75
CA HIS A 186 23.26 -4.02 6.98
C HIS A 186 23.97 -3.63 8.29
N ILE A 187 24.73 -2.56 8.24
CA ILE A 187 25.20 -1.83 9.41
C ILE A 187 24.70 -0.40 9.25
N ILE A 188 23.93 0.09 10.20
CA ILE A 188 23.18 1.34 10.06
C ILE A 188 23.46 2.26 11.23
N LYS A 189 23.71 3.52 10.93
CA LYS A 189 23.88 4.58 11.93
C LYS A 189 22.66 5.50 11.90
N VAL A 190 22.03 5.71 13.04
CA VAL A 190 21.02 6.76 13.22
C VAL A 190 21.74 8.10 13.35
N ILE A 191 21.43 9.05 12.49
CA ILE A 191 22.02 10.38 12.47
C ILE A 191 21.23 11.33 13.38
N GLU A 192 19.92 11.37 13.16
CA GLU A 192 18.98 12.26 13.86
C GLU A 192 17.64 11.58 14.06
N LYS A 193 16.88 12.02 15.07
CA LYS A 193 15.46 11.70 15.32
C LYS A 193 14.66 12.97 15.48
N ASP A 194 13.43 12.95 14.98
CA ASP A 194 12.46 14.01 15.15
C ASP A 194 11.09 13.36 15.42
N GLU A 195 10.53 13.60 16.62
CA GLU A 195 9.30 12.95 17.09
C GLU A 195 8.03 13.48 16.38
N ASP A 196 8.07 14.68 15.81
CA ASP A 196 6.88 15.35 15.21
C ASP A 196 7.18 15.95 13.83
N ARG A 197 7.95 15.23 13.03
CA ARG A 197 8.35 15.69 11.70
C ARG A 197 7.20 15.55 10.69
N PRO A 198 6.89 16.61 9.89
CA PRO A 198 5.93 16.51 8.81
C PRO A 198 6.34 15.42 7.81
N LEU A 199 5.36 14.59 7.41
CA LEU A 199 5.57 13.60 6.36
C LEU A 199 5.64 14.29 4.99
N ALA A 200 6.62 13.93 4.19
CA ALA A 200 6.62 14.30 2.78
C ALA A 200 5.40 13.65 2.07
N PRO A 201 4.78 14.34 1.09
CA PRO A 201 3.53 13.85 0.47
C PRO A 201 3.65 12.46 -0.16
N ASP A 202 4.78 12.14 -0.76
CA ASP A 202 5.08 10.83 -1.35
C ASP A 202 5.25 9.75 -0.27
N VAL A 203 5.94 10.05 0.81
CA VAL A 203 6.10 9.16 1.98
C VAL A 203 4.74 8.88 2.62
N ARG A 204 3.93 9.93 2.84
CA ARG A 204 2.58 9.78 3.40
C ARG A 204 1.70 8.90 2.52
N ARG A 205 1.78 9.05 1.20
CA ARG A 205 1.06 8.21 0.26
C ARG A 205 1.45 6.74 0.38
N VAL A 206 2.74 6.43 0.47
CA VAL A 206 3.23 5.04 0.67
C VAL A 206 2.65 4.45 1.97
N LEU A 207 2.63 5.22 3.06
CA LEU A 207 2.03 4.76 4.32
C LEU A 207 0.51 4.58 4.22
N GLN A 208 -0.18 5.42 3.45
CA GLN A 208 -1.61 5.29 3.19
C GLN A 208 -1.94 4.04 2.37
N GLU A 209 -1.17 3.76 1.31
CA GLU A 209 -1.28 2.55 0.52
C GLU A 209 -1.05 1.31 1.40
N LYS A 210 0.02 1.32 2.20
CA LYS A 210 0.32 0.23 3.15
C LYS A 210 -0.80 0.05 4.19
N ALA A 211 -1.33 1.12 4.76
CA ALA A 211 -2.43 1.03 5.73
C ALA A 211 -3.69 0.37 5.14
N LEU A 212 -3.97 0.67 3.86
CA LEU A 212 -5.08 0.04 3.13
C LEU A 212 -4.80 -1.44 2.87
N ASP A 213 -3.61 -1.78 2.40
CA ASP A 213 -3.22 -3.17 2.12
C ASP A 213 -3.23 -4.01 3.40
N ASP A 214 -2.65 -3.52 4.50
CA ASP A 214 -2.65 -4.17 5.81
C ASP A 214 -4.07 -4.38 6.36
N TRP A 215 -4.98 -3.41 6.09
CA TRP A 215 -6.38 -3.54 6.48
C TRP A 215 -7.09 -4.62 5.65
N LEU A 216 -6.91 -4.60 4.33
CA LEU A 216 -7.50 -5.59 3.41
C LEU A 216 -7.01 -7.00 3.73
N GLU A 217 -5.71 -7.18 3.97
CA GLU A 217 -5.13 -8.47 4.34
C GLU A 217 -5.72 -8.99 5.65
N ARG A 218 -5.84 -8.14 6.68
CA ARG A 218 -6.50 -8.52 7.93
C ARG A 218 -7.94 -8.94 7.73
N GLN A 219 -8.73 -8.19 6.93
CA GLN A 219 -10.12 -8.55 6.67
C GLN A 219 -10.22 -9.85 5.86
N TRP A 220 -9.35 -10.04 4.89
CA TRP A 220 -9.27 -11.27 4.11
C TRP A 220 -9.06 -12.48 5.01
N ASN A 221 -8.09 -12.42 5.92
CA ASN A 221 -7.74 -13.51 6.84
C ASN A 221 -8.84 -13.78 7.88
N LEU A 222 -9.63 -12.78 8.25
CA LEU A 222 -10.76 -12.93 9.19
C LEU A 222 -12.04 -13.40 8.51
N SER A 223 -12.14 -13.32 7.19
CA SER A 223 -13.36 -13.58 6.41
C SER A 223 -13.41 -15.01 5.89
N LYS A 224 -14.62 -15.59 5.85
CA LYS A 224 -14.87 -16.84 5.11
C LYS A 224 -15.25 -16.47 3.66
N ILE A 225 -14.28 -16.50 2.77
CA ILE A 225 -14.46 -16.18 1.36
C ILE A 225 -14.86 -17.45 0.60
N THR A 226 -15.99 -17.39 -0.12
CA THR A 226 -16.43 -18.46 -1.01
C THR A 226 -16.57 -17.89 -2.41
N ILE A 227 -15.79 -18.41 -3.35
CA ILE A 227 -15.79 -17.97 -4.75
C ILE A 227 -16.62 -18.97 -5.56
N SER A 228 -17.74 -18.50 -6.12
CA SER A 228 -18.59 -19.28 -7.04
C SER A 228 -18.60 -18.58 -8.39
N ILE A 229 -17.71 -19.00 -9.27
CA ILE A 229 -17.68 -18.50 -10.65
C ILE A 229 -18.54 -19.43 -11.51
N PRO A 230 -19.53 -18.91 -12.28
CA PRO A 230 -20.25 -19.73 -13.24
C PRO A 230 -19.27 -20.38 -14.22
N GLN A 231 -19.36 -21.68 -14.43
CA GLN A 231 -18.63 -22.35 -15.52
C GLN A 231 -19.19 -21.83 -16.84
N GLU A 232 -18.31 -21.45 -17.76
CA GLU A 232 -18.64 -21.07 -19.14
C GLU A 232 -19.16 -22.27 -19.93
#